data_7ca94a8b6bebbf645187e732ff2c7fb2
#
_entry.id   7ca94a8b6bebbf645187e732ff2c7fb2
#
_cell.length_a   1.000
_cell.length_b   1.000
_cell.length_c   1.000
_cell.angle_alpha   90.00
_cell.angle_beta   90.00
_cell.angle_gamma   90.00
#
_symmetry.space_group_name_H-M   'P 1'
#
loop_
_entity.id
_entity.type
_entity.pdbx_description
1 polymer ?
#
loop_
_entity_poly.entity_id
_entity_poly.type
_entity_poly.pdbx_seq_one_letter_code
_entity_poly.pdbx_strand_id
1 'polypeptide(L)'
;MKLSDFDFDLPSELISQYPSNKRDHSDLLIATTPLIKTKFYNIINYLKEGDLLVFNNSKVIKAKLHLGKNITINLNQKLPDNCWSAFAKPARKLNIGDEFYFDNHKVIITAKLAMGEIKVKFELDNISVFEFLDKYGEMPLPVYIRRSHSLCHTVATTTGSKKFLNNDWIPWSSHGMTNTQNDNERYQTIYSQIEGSVAAPTAGLHFTKDILDKIKAEGIQTTFLTLHVGAGTFLPVKTENIHEHKMHTEYCSITPETAEIINKAKQEGRRIIAVGTTTLRTLESSCNKGTVKAGDFETDIFITPGFKFQTADMLLTNFHFPKSTLFMLICAFAGFKEMHELYKYAIKEKMCFFSYGDATLLYRKI
;
A
#
# COMPACT_ATOMS: atom_id res chain seq x y z
N MET A 1 2.46 -18.68 -18.09
CA MET A 1 2.41 -19.12 -16.70
C MET A 1 0.96 -19.06 -16.21
N LYS A 2 0.60 -19.94 -15.30
CA LYS A 2 -0.74 -19.98 -14.71
C LYS A 2 -0.74 -19.27 -13.36
N LEU A 3 -1.90 -18.80 -12.93
CA LEU A 3 -2.09 -18.19 -11.61
C LEU A 3 -1.70 -19.17 -10.48
N SER A 4 -2.00 -20.46 -10.66
CA SER A 4 -1.61 -21.52 -9.72
C SER A 4 -0.11 -21.67 -9.51
N ASP A 5 0.74 -21.24 -10.48
CA ASP A 5 2.19 -21.30 -10.32
C ASP A 5 2.71 -20.37 -9.21
N PHE A 6 1.91 -19.37 -8.85
CA PHE A 6 2.21 -18.36 -7.82
C PHE A 6 1.46 -18.61 -6.52
N ASP A 7 0.98 -19.83 -6.31
CA ASP A 7 0.31 -20.24 -5.09
C ASP A 7 1.28 -20.76 -4.04
N PHE A 8 0.96 -20.55 -2.80
CA PHE A 8 1.61 -21.16 -1.63
C PHE A 8 0.65 -21.15 -0.45
N ASP A 9 0.83 -22.11 0.45
CA ASP A 9 0.02 -22.21 1.66
C ASP A 9 0.51 -21.19 2.70
N LEU A 10 -0.34 -20.22 3.04
CA LEU A 10 -0.06 -19.19 4.03
C LEU A 10 -0.99 -19.33 5.22
N PRO A 11 -0.48 -19.75 6.39
CA PRO A 11 -1.24 -19.78 7.63
C PRO A 11 -1.83 -18.41 7.99
N SER A 12 -3.11 -18.37 8.30
CA SER A 12 -3.81 -17.10 8.56
C SER A 12 -3.28 -16.34 9.79
N GLU A 13 -2.69 -17.04 10.74
CA GLU A 13 -2.06 -16.48 11.95
C GLU A 13 -0.81 -15.67 11.65
N LEU A 14 -0.18 -15.86 10.48
CA LEU A 14 0.96 -15.06 10.04
C LEU A 14 0.55 -13.72 9.41
N ILE A 15 -0.74 -13.49 9.20
CA ILE A 15 -1.25 -12.24 8.67
C ILE A 15 -1.30 -11.19 9.78
N SER A 16 -0.39 -10.22 9.73
CA SER A 16 -0.29 -9.21 10.78
C SER A 16 -1.50 -8.29 10.82
N GLN A 17 -2.17 -8.25 11.97
CA GLN A 17 -3.34 -7.40 12.20
C GLN A 17 -2.95 -6.02 12.76
N TYR A 18 -1.77 -5.92 13.39
CA TYR A 18 -1.27 -4.71 14.03
C TYR A 18 0.19 -4.48 13.66
N PRO A 19 0.63 -3.22 13.58
CA PRO A 19 2.04 -2.93 13.38
C PRO A 19 2.86 -3.33 14.61
N SER A 20 4.15 -3.61 14.42
CA SER A 20 5.11 -3.77 15.52
C SER A 20 5.08 -2.55 16.45
N ASN A 21 5.39 -2.71 17.75
CA ASN A 21 5.36 -1.61 18.72
C ASN A 21 6.22 -0.42 18.26
N LYS A 22 7.41 -0.68 17.75
CA LYS A 22 8.26 0.31 17.06
C LYS A 22 8.36 -0.09 15.59
N ARG A 23 8.35 0.91 14.68
CA ARG A 23 8.35 0.68 13.22
C ARG A 23 9.51 -0.19 12.77
N ASP A 24 10.70 0.05 13.29
CA ASP A 24 11.97 -0.59 12.94
C ASP A 24 12.26 -1.91 13.68
N HIS A 25 11.33 -2.39 14.51
CA HIS A 25 11.47 -3.65 15.25
C HIS A 25 10.82 -4.86 14.56
N SER A 26 10.23 -4.71 13.37
CA SER A 26 9.84 -5.82 12.51
C SER A 26 11.04 -6.68 12.14
N ASP A 27 10.79 -7.92 11.73
CA ASP A 27 11.85 -8.75 11.17
C ASP A 27 12.18 -8.32 9.74
N LEU A 28 13.43 -8.54 9.35
CA LEU A 28 13.96 -8.30 8.01
C LEU A 28 14.64 -9.58 7.51
N LEU A 29 14.19 -10.09 6.37
CA LEU A 29 14.80 -11.23 5.70
C LEU A 29 15.66 -10.74 4.54
N ILE A 30 16.93 -11.08 4.57
CA ILE A 30 17.89 -10.74 3.49
C ILE A 30 17.99 -11.96 2.56
N ALA A 31 17.74 -11.75 1.27
CA ALA A 31 17.75 -12.78 0.24
C ALA A 31 19.17 -13.11 -0.24
N THR A 32 20.05 -13.44 0.70
CA THR A 32 21.41 -13.96 0.44
C THR A 32 21.41 -15.48 0.46
N THR A 33 22.56 -16.08 0.14
CA THR A 33 22.79 -17.53 0.29
C THR A 33 23.91 -17.74 1.31
N PRO A 34 23.62 -18.21 2.55
CA PRO A 34 22.31 -18.52 3.12
C PRO A 34 21.43 -17.28 3.37
N LEU A 35 20.11 -17.51 3.55
CA LEU A 35 19.16 -16.47 3.99
C LEU A 35 19.52 -15.98 5.40
N ILE A 36 19.42 -14.66 5.63
CA ILE A 36 19.72 -14.05 6.93
C ILE A 36 18.46 -13.37 7.47
N LYS A 37 17.98 -13.84 8.62
CA LYS A 37 16.90 -13.19 9.37
C LYS A 37 17.51 -12.26 10.43
N THR A 38 17.06 -11.01 10.45
CA THR A 38 17.50 -9.98 11.39
C THR A 38 16.36 -9.03 11.73
N LYS A 39 16.62 -7.95 12.46
CA LYS A 39 15.64 -6.87 12.70
C LYS A 39 15.85 -5.74 11.71
N PHE A 40 14.75 -5.02 11.38
CA PHE A 40 14.77 -3.96 10.37
C PHE A 40 15.78 -2.85 10.71
N TYR A 41 15.98 -2.49 11.97
CA TYR A 41 16.94 -1.48 12.37
C TYR A 41 18.40 -1.83 11.98
N ASN A 42 18.69 -3.07 11.60
CA ASN A 42 19.97 -3.52 11.08
C ASN A 42 20.10 -3.38 9.55
N ILE A 43 19.11 -2.77 8.86
CA ILE A 43 19.12 -2.60 7.38
C ILE A 43 20.40 -1.95 6.89
N ILE A 44 20.97 -1.02 7.68
CA ILE A 44 22.19 -0.27 7.35
C ILE A 44 23.38 -1.21 7.08
N ASN A 45 23.48 -2.34 7.77
CA ASN A 45 24.56 -3.31 7.58
C ASN A 45 24.56 -3.96 6.18
N TYR A 46 23.49 -3.81 5.41
CA TYR A 46 23.32 -4.37 4.05
C TYR A 46 23.35 -3.30 2.96
N LEU A 47 23.49 -2.06 3.37
CA LEU A 47 23.70 -0.90 2.52
C LEU A 47 25.19 -0.53 2.53
N LYS A 48 25.62 0.27 1.57
CA LYS A 48 26.99 0.78 1.49
C LYS A 48 27.00 2.25 1.08
N GLU A 49 28.06 2.94 1.39
CA GLU A 49 28.31 4.29 0.92
C GLU A 49 28.11 4.40 -0.60
N GLY A 50 27.47 5.44 -1.03
CA GLY A 50 27.13 5.69 -2.43
C GLY A 50 25.84 5.02 -2.91
N ASP A 51 25.22 4.13 -2.15
CA ASP A 51 23.87 3.59 -2.51
C ASP A 51 22.85 4.72 -2.62
N LEU A 52 21.84 4.50 -3.48
CA LEU A 52 20.69 5.39 -3.62
C LEU A 52 19.39 4.67 -3.22
N LEU A 53 18.76 5.08 -2.14
CA LEU A 53 17.42 4.64 -1.78
C LEU A 53 16.36 5.54 -2.42
N VAL A 54 15.45 4.95 -3.15
CA VAL A 54 14.30 5.66 -3.76
C VAL A 54 13.03 5.28 -3.03
N PHE A 55 12.30 6.28 -2.54
CA PHE A 55 11.09 6.15 -1.75
C PHE A 55 9.85 6.65 -2.49
N ASN A 56 8.68 6.13 -2.13
CA ASN A 56 7.40 6.68 -2.54
C ASN A 56 6.87 7.59 -1.42
N ASN A 57 6.76 8.91 -1.69
CA ASN A 57 6.30 9.92 -0.72
C ASN A 57 4.79 10.18 -0.76
N SER A 58 4.02 9.32 -1.41
CA SER A 58 2.58 9.45 -1.45
C SER A 58 1.98 9.35 -0.04
N LYS A 59 1.03 10.26 0.26
CA LYS A 59 0.31 10.32 1.53
C LYS A 59 -1.08 9.70 1.38
N VAL A 60 -1.43 8.79 2.30
CA VAL A 60 -2.75 8.16 2.32
C VAL A 60 -3.78 9.16 2.79
N ILE A 61 -4.86 9.29 2.04
CA ILE A 61 -6.03 10.09 2.40
C ILE A 61 -7.07 9.23 3.13
N LYS A 62 -7.96 9.85 3.91
CA LYS A 62 -9.06 9.14 4.58
C LYS A 62 -10.17 8.77 3.60
N ALA A 63 -9.82 7.90 2.65
CA ALA A 63 -10.61 7.59 1.45
C ALA A 63 -11.88 6.78 1.70
N LYS A 64 -12.12 6.30 2.92
CA LYS A 64 -13.30 5.51 3.27
C LYS A 64 -14.38 6.41 3.84
N LEU A 65 -15.55 6.43 3.19
CA LEU A 65 -16.72 7.22 3.58
C LEU A 65 -17.92 6.33 3.89
N HIS A 66 -18.62 6.64 4.97
CA HIS A 66 -19.91 6.03 5.31
C HIS A 66 -21.04 6.90 4.80
N LEU A 67 -21.81 6.39 3.83
CA LEU A 67 -22.93 7.11 3.19
C LEU A 67 -24.28 6.88 3.90
N GLY A 68 -24.27 6.31 5.09
CA GLY A 68 -25.49 5.90 5.81
C GLY A 68 -26.07 4.58 5.27
N LYS A 69 -27.16 4.08 5.90
CA LYS A 69 -27.88 2.84 5.51
C LYS A 69 -26.96 1.62 5.30
N ASN A 70 -25.87 1.52 6.05
CA ASN A 70 -24.85 0.49 5.90
C ASN A 70 -24.19 0.47 4.51
N ILE A 71 -24.03 1.62 3.88
CA ILE A 71 -23.29 1.80 2.63
C ILE A 71 -21.96 2.47 2.94
N THR A 72 -20.88 1.87 2.46
CA THR A 72 -19.53 2.42 2.55
C THR A 72 -18.95 2.52 1.16
N ILE A 73 -18.25 3.60 0.88
CA ILE A 73 -17.41 3.73 -0.33
C ILE A 73 -15.95 3.87 0.08
N ASN A 74 -15.08 3.31 -0.75
CA ASN A 74 -13.64 3.56 -0.71
C ASN A 74 -13.26 4.26 -2.01
N LEU A 75 -12.79 5.49 -1.92
CA LEU A 75 -12.27 6.22 -3.08
C LEU A 75 -11.09 5.43 -3.67
N ASN A 76 -10.91 5.54 -4.97
CA ASN A 76 -9.85 4.82 -5.68
C ASN A 76 -8.94 5.79 -6.43
N GLN A 77 -9.46 6.50 -7.43
CA GLN A 77 -8.66 7.40 -8.27
C GLN A 77 -9.36 8.75 -8.41
N LYS A 78 -8.57 9.81 -8.30
CA LYS A 78 -9.06 11.18 -8.57
C LYS A 78 -9.35 11.33 -10.06
N LEU A 79 -10.49 11.92 -10.37
CA LEU A 79 -10.95 12.26 -11.71
C LEU A 79 -11.13 13.77 -11.84
N PRO A 80 -11.26 14.33 -13.05
CA PRO A 80 -11.57 15.74 -13.23
C PRO A 80 -12.86 16.18 -12.49
N ASP A 81 -13.02 17.48 -12.30
CA ASP A 81 -14.23 18.14 -11.81
C ASP A 81 -14.68 17.71 -10.41
N ASN A 82 -13.74 17.59 -9.47
CA ASN A 82 -14.00 17.09 -8.10
C ASN A 82 -14.68 15.72 -8.07
N CYS A 83 -14.42 14.91 -9.08
CA CYS A 83 -14.91 13.54 -9.13
C CYS A 83 -13.83 12.54 -8.70
N TRP A 84 -14.30 11.38 -8.25
CA TRP A 84 -13.46 10.22 -7.91
C TRP A 84 -14.11 8.94 -8.42
N SER A 85 -13.31 7.97 -8.86
CA SER A 85 -13.78 6.60 -8.89
C SER A 85 -13.77 6.02 -7.48
N ALA A 86 -14.66 5.10 -7.18
CA ALA A 86 -14.77 4.49 -5.85
C ALA A 86 -15.36 3.08 -5.94
N PHE A 87 -14.96 2.22 -5.01
CA PHE A 87 -15.61 0.93 -4.77
C PHE A 87 -16.64 1.07 -3.67
N ALA A 88 -17.84 0.55 -3.90
CA ALA A 88 -18.96 0.63 -2.97
C ALA A 88 -19.32 -0.74 -2.37
N LYS A 89 -19.70 -0.76 -1.10
CA LYS A 89 -20.20 -1.96 -0.43
C LYS A 89 -21.42 -1.63 0.42
N PRO A 90 -22.58 -2.21 0.12
CA PRO A 90 -22.94 -3.00 -1.07
C PRO A 90 -23.29 -2.11 -2.29
N ALA A 91 -22.57 -2.28 -3.40
CA ALA A 91 -22.74 -1.45 -4.61
C ALA A 91 -24.17 -1.51 -5.20
N ARG A 92 -24.88 -2.66 -5.05
CA ARG A 92 -26.26 -2.85 -5.55
C ARG A 92 -27.29 -1.89 -4.95
N LYS A 93 -26.99 -1.28 -3.80
CA LYS A 93 -27.89 -0.32 -3.13
C LYS A 93 -27.78 1.11 -3.65
N LEU A 94 -26.80 1.38 -4.51
CA LEU A 94 -26.55 2.70 -5.06
C LEU A 94 -27.11 2.83 -6.47
N ASN A 95 -27.74 3.96 -6.75
CA ASN A 95 -28.25 4.34 -8.07
C ASN A 95 -27.55 5.62 -8.52
N ILE A 96 -27.50 5.84 -9.85
CA ILE A 96 -27.07 7.10 -10.42
C ILE A 96 -28.07 8.17 -9.99
N GLY A 97 -27.58 9.30 -9.49
CA GLY A 97 -28.38 10.39 -8.95
C GLY A 97 -28.60 10.32 -7.44
N ASP A 98 -28.18 9.23 -6.76
CA ASP A 98 -28.24 9.20 -5.29
C ASP A 98 -27.36 10.29 -4.69
N GLU A 99 -27.90 11.04 -3.74
CA GLU A 99 -27.25 12.14 -3.04
C GLU A 99 -27.11 11.82 -1.55
N PHE A 100 -25.93 12.13 -1.00
CA PHE A 100 -25.59 11.92 0.39
C PHE A 100 -25.09 13.23 0.99
N TYR A 101 -25.69 13.65 2.10
CA TYR A 101 -25.43 14.94 2.72
C TYR A 101 -24.53 14.79 3.96
N PHE A 102 -23.57 15.70 4.06
CA PHE A 102 -22.63 15.84 5.16
C PHE A 102 -22.59 17.32 5.53
N ASP A 103 -23.36 17.73 6.52
CA ASP A 103 -23.65 19.13 6.82
C ASP A 103 -24.10 19.88 5.53
N ASN A 104 -23.38 20.93 5.11
CA ASN A 104 -23.65 21.71 3.89
C ASN A 104 -22.99 21.10 2.61
N HIS A 105 -22.37 19.93 2.72
CA HIS A 105 -21.66 19.28 1.62
C HIS A 105 -22.46 18.13 1.06
N LYS A 106 -22.26 17.82 -0.20
CA LYS A 106 -22.98 16.74 -0.89
C LYS A 106 -22.05 15.83 -1.68
N VAL A 107 -22.30 14.53 -1.61
CA VAL A 107 -21.64 13.48 -2.40
C VAL A 107 -22.70 12.85 -3.30
N ILE A 108 -22.47 12.85 -4.62
CA ILE A 108 -23.43 12.40 -5.62
C ILE A 108 -22.85 11.23 -6.40
N ILE A 109 -23.67 10.20 -6.61
CA ILE A 109 -23.32 9.09 -7.50
C ILE A 109 -23.64 9.50 -8.93
N THR A 110 -22.64 9.70 -9.78
CA THR A 110 -22.84 10.23 -11.15
C THR A 110 -22.77 9.16 -12.24
N ALA A 111 -22.10 8.04 -11.98
CA ALA A 111 -22.04 6.93 -12.93
C ALA A 111 -21.72 5.60 -12.23
N LYS A 112 -22.05 4.49 -12.93
CA LYS A 112 -21.50 3.15 -12.65
C LYS A 112 -20.41 2.88 -13.69
N LEU A 113 -19.21 2.53 -13.22
CA LEU A 113 -18.04 2.29 -14.07
C LEU A 113 -17.81 0.79 -14.28
N ALA A 114 -16.82 0.46 -15.09
CA ALA A 114 -16.38 -0.92 -15.26
C ALA A 114 -15.84 -1.51 -13.95
N MET A 115 -15.73 -2.83 -13.87
CA MET A 115 -15.15 -3.58 -12.75
C MET A 115 -15.86 -3.37 -11.38
N GLY A 116 -17.10 -2.84 -11.39
CA GLY A 116 -17.87 -2.60 -10.16
C GLY A 116 -17.55 -1.29 -9.45
N GLU A 117 -16.82 -0.41 -10.07
CA GLU A 117 -16.58 0.94 -9.59
C GLU A 117 -17.82 1.84 -9.83
N ILE A 118 -17.85 2.92 -9.07
CA ILE A 118 -18.81 4.03 -9.25
C ILE A 118 -18.01 5.32 -9.42
N LYS A 119 -18.61 6.30 -10.11
CA LYS A 119 -18.11 7.68 -10.13
C LYS A 119 -18.89 8.49 -9.11
N VAL A 120 -18.17 9.15 -8.22
CA VAL A 120 -18.73 10.06 -7.22
C VAL A 120 -18.27 11.49 -7.51
N LYS A 121 -19.17 12.45 -7.36
CA LYS A 121 -18.89 13.89 -7.46
C LYS A 121 -19.05 14.51 -6.09
N PHE A 122 -18.10 15.36 -5.70
CA PHE A 122 -18.16 16.14 -4.47
C PHE A 122 -18.63 17.56 -4.81
N GLU A 123 -19.75 17.98 -4.22
CA GLU A 123 -20.22 19.37 -4.20
C GLU A 123 -20.01 19.92 -2.80
N LEU A 124 -18.96 20.70 -2.65
CA LEU A 124 -18.44 21.15 -1.36
C LEU A 124 -18.56 22.68 -1.23
N ASP A 125 -18.91 23.15 -0.05
CA ASP A 125 -18.98 24.56 0.27
C ASP A 125 -17.65 25.01 0.90
N ASN A 126 -16.87 25.80 0.14
CA ASN A 126 -15.62 26.48 0.55
C ASN A 126 -14.51 25.59 1.15
N ILE A 127 -14.52 24.29 0.89
CA ILE A 127 -13.45 23.37 1.29
C ILE A 127 -13.03 22.45 0.13
N SER A 128 -11.80 21.98 0.17
CA SER A 128 -11.29 20.98 -0.77
C SER A 128 -11.82 19.57 -0.45
N VAL A 129 -11.72 18.65 -1.41
CA VAL A 129 -12.07 17.23 -1.19
C VAL A 129 -11.20 16.64 -0.07
N PHE A 130 -9.93 17.02 0.03
CA PHE A 130 -9.03 16.51 1.07
C PHE A 130 -9.44 16.97 2.48
N GLU A 131 -9.79 18.25 2.65
CA GLU A 131 -10.31 18.78 3.92
C GLU A 131 -11.64 18.12 4.30
N PHE A 132 -12.52 17.87 3.32
CA PHE A 132 -13.75 17.12 3.52
C PHE A 132 -13.45 15.69 4.01
N LEU A 133 -12.52 14.99 3.36
CA LEU A 133 -12.12 13.64 3.74
C LEU A 133 -11.44 13.60 5.12
N ASP A 134 -10.70 14.61 5.49
CA ASP A 134 -10.10 14.71 6.82
C ASP A 134 -11.15 14.81 7.92
N LYS A 135 -12.28 15.46 7.65
CA LYS A 135 -13.38 15.65 8.60
C LYS A 135 -14.32 14.42 8.66
N TYR A 136 -14.68 13.85 7.52
CA TYR A 136 -15.74 12.84 7.42
C TYR A 136 -15.26 11.44 7.03
N GLY A 137 -14.04 11.31 6.57
CA GLY A 137 -13.45 10.05 6.12
C GLY A 137 -12.74 9.28 7.22
N GLU A 138 -12.54 8.00 6.94
CA GLU A 138 -11.73 7.08 7.73
C GLU A 138 -10.53 6.57 6.92
N MET A 139 -9.47 6.15 7.62
CA MET A 139 -8.31 5.51 7.01
C MET A 139 -8.73 4.23 6.27
N PRO A 140 -8.41 4.10 4.96
CA PRO A 140 -8.80 2.95 4.14
C PRO A 140 -7.87 1.76 4.39
N LEU A 141 -7.99 1.12 5.56
CA LEU A 141 -7.19 -0.07 5.87
C LEU A 141 -7.52 -1.22 4.91
N PRO A 142 -6.53 -2.04 4.54
CA PRO A 142 -6.75 -3.24 3.74
C PRO A 142 -7.77 -4.19 4.36
N VAL A 143 -8.52 -4.90 3.52
CA VAL A 143 -9.65 -5.76 3.94
C VAL A 143 -9.27 -6.92 4.89
N TYR A 144 -8.00 -7.33 4.90
CA TYR A 144 -7.48 -8.36 5.80
C TYR A 144 -7.13 -7.84 7.20
N ILE A 145 -7.04 -6.51 7.38
CA ILE A 145 -6.88 -5.88 8.69
C ILE A 145 -8.28 -5.72 9.30
N ARG A 146 -8.56 -6.51 10.33
CA ARG A 146 -9.85 -6.49 11.01
C ARG A 146 -9.73 -5.65 12.27
N ARG A 147 -10.60 -4.63 12.38
CA ARG A 147 -10.79 -3.86 13.61
C ARG A 147 -12.18 -4.19 14.15
N SER A 148 -12.28 -4.54 15.44
CA SER A 148 -13.57 -4.59 16.12
C SER A 148 -14.08 -3.14 16.19
N HIS A 149 -15.15 -2.84 15.48
CA HIS A 149 -15.85 -1.59 15.67
C HIS A 149 -16.56 -1.64 17.03
N SER A 150 -15.97 -1.04 18.05
CA SER A 150 -16.78 -0.61 19.19
C SER A 150 -17.58 0.59 18.70
N LEU A 151 -18.82 0.32 18.26
CA LEU A 151 -19.82 1.34 17.99
C LEU A 151 -20.13 2.07 19.29
N CYS A 152 -19.43 3.16 19.55
CA CYS A 152 -19.80 4.14 20.53
C CYS A 152 -20.08 5.48 19.83
N HIS A 153 -21.15 5.47 18.99
CA HIS A 153 -21.89 6.67 18.65
C HIS A 153 -23.34 6.41 19.02
N THR A 154 -23.68 6.83 20.24
CA THR A 154 -25.05 7.03 20.66
C THR A 154 -25.64 8.15 19.79
N VAL A 155 -26.25 7.76 18.67
CA VAL A 155 -27.28 8.59 18.08
C VAL A 155 -28.52 8.41 18.95
N ALA A 156 -28.83 9.38 19.76
CA ALA A 156 -30.07 9.45 20.49
C ALA A 156 -31.22 9.60 19.48
N THR A 157 -31.83 8.50 19.11
CA THR A 157 -33.17 8.52 18.54
C THR A 157 -34.14 8.16 19.66
N THR A 158 -34.81 9.18 20.16
CA THR A 158 -36.04 9.03 20.96
C THR A 158 -37.07 8.32 20.11
N THR A 159 -37.36 7.05 20.44
CA THR A 159 -38.70 6.44 20.55
C THR A 159 -38.58 4.93 20.82
N GLY A 160 -39.18 4.48 21.95
CA GLY A 160 -39.82 3.19 22.11
C GLY A 160 -38.96 2.00 22.49
N SER A 161 -38.76 1.84 23.82
CA SER A 161 -38.71 0.57 24.61
C SER A 161 -38.56 -0.78 23.87
N LYS A 162 -37.45 -1.49 24.13
CA LYS A 162 -37.40 -2.82 24.75
C LYS A 162 -35.97 -3.20 25.15
N LYS A 163 -35.77 -3.49 26.44
CA LYS A 163 -34.58 -4.11 27.03
C LYS A 163 -34.36 -5.49 26.46
N PHE A 164 -33.14 -5.80 26.05
CA PHE A 164 -32.59 -7.15 26.15
C PHE A 164 -31.25 -7.08 26.85
N LEU A 165 -31.25 -7.55 28.11
CA LEU A 165 -30.08 -7.98 28.85
C LEU A 165 -29.74 -9.38 28.37
N ASN A 166 -28.52 -9.62 27.92
CA ASN A 166 -27.81 -10.86 28.15
C ASN A 166 -26.31 -10.55 28.26
N ASN A 167 -25.84 -10.65 29.49
CA ASN A 167 -24.44 -10.72 29.87
C ASN A 167 -23.88 -12.06 29.43
N ASP A 168 -22.85 -12.05 28.57
CA ASP A 168 -21.77 -13.01 28.62
C ASP A 168 -20.47 -12.28 28.30
N TRP A 169 -19.87 -11.78 29.36
CA TRP A 169 -18.52 -11.25 29.40
C TRP A 169 -17.54 -12.40 29.51
N ILE A 170 -16.76 -12.63 28.46
CA ILE A 170 -15.48 -13.33 28.55
C ILE A 170 -14.40 -12.27 28.65
N PRO A 171 -13.68 -12.15 29.77
CA PRO A 171 -12.57 -11.22 29.87
C PRO A 171 -11.37 -11.79 29.12
N TRP A 172 -11.08 -11.28 27.93
CA TRP A 172 -9.77 -11.43 27.33
C TRP A 172 -8.85 -10.36 27.89
N SER A 173 -7.77 -10.85 28.49
CA SER A 173 -6.68 -10.13 29.10
C SER A 173 -6.24 -8.89 28.29
N SER A 174 -6.05 -7.82 29.05
CA SER A 174 -5.41 -6.56 28.76
C SER A 174 -4.28 -6.58 27.72
N HIS A 175 -4.61 -6.45 26.43
CA HIS A 175 -3.70 -5.93 25.43
C HIS A 175 -4.47 -4.93 24.57
N GLY A 176 -4.30 -3.65 24.95
CA GLY A 176 -4.43 -2.51 24.09
C GLY A 176 -5.82 -2.25 23.49
N MET A 177 -6.53 -1.27 24.02
CA MET A 177 -7.49 -0.51 23.24
C MET A 177 -6.83 -0.09 21.93
N THR A 178 -7.22 -0.71 20.81
CA THR A 178 -6.77 -0.32 19.49
C THR A 178 -7.45 0.97 19.12
N ASN A 179 -6.75 2.02 19.38
CA ASN A 179 -7.15 3.37 19.12
C ASN A 179 -7.14 3.56 17.59
N THR A 180 -8.28 3.86 16.97
CA THR A 180 -8.36 4.27 15.56
C THR A 180 -7.42 5.45 15.27
N GLN A 181 -7.06 6.26 16.27
CA GLN A 181 -6.02 7.28 16.19
C GLN A 181 -4.64 6.72 15.83
N ASN A 182 -4.31 5.49 16.25
CA ASN A 182 -3.03 4.89 15.94
C ASN A 182 -2.91 4.47 14.45
N ASP A 183 -3.98 4.02 13.80
CA ASP A 183 -3.94 3.66 12.38
C ASP A 183 -3.77 4.89 11.47
N ASN A 184 -4.30 6.05 11.83
CA ASN A 184 -4.10 7.30 11.09
C ASN A 184 -2.61 7.70 11.00
N GLU A 185 -1.85 7.43 12.06
CA GLU A 185 -0.40 7.67 12.10
C GLU A 185 0.39 6.48 11.57
N ARG A 186 0.01 5.26 11.99
CA ARG A 186 0.82 4.06 11.72
C ARG A 186 0.68 3.54 10.30
N TYR A 187 -0.45 3.81 9.61
CA TYR A 187 -0.65 3.50 8.19
C TYR A 187 -0.21 4.63 7.27
N GLN A 188 0.82 5.39 7.70
CA GLN A 188 1.53 6.44 6.95
C GLN A 188 3.03 6.27 7.10
N THR A 189 3.78 6.57 6.04
CA THR A 189 5.23 6.70 6.15
C THR A 189 5.59 8.02 6.81
N ILE A 190 6.72 8.06 7.51
CA ILE A 190 7.19 9.28 8.21
C ILE A 190 7.59 10.42 7.26
N TYR A 191 7.74 10.09 5.98
CA TYR A 191 8.14 11.03 4.90
C TYR A 191 7.01 11.26 3.87
N SER A 192 5.79 10.82 4.16
CA SER A 192 4.64 11.06 3.27
C SER A 192 4.34 12.55 3.14
N GLN A 193 4.15 13.03 1.90
CA GLN A 193 3.97 14.45 1.59
C GLN A 193 2.81 14.71 0.62
N ILE A 194 2.72 13.95 -0.47
CA ILE A 194 1.80 14.22 -1.57
C ILE A 194 0.51 13.42 -1.38
N GLU A 195 -0.58 14.10 -1.07
CA GLU A 195 -1.90 13.50 -0.84
C GLU A 195 -2.50 12.89 -2.12
N GLY A 196 -3.18 11.76 -2.01
CA GLY A 196 -3.87 11.12 -3.13
C GLY A 196 -3.87 9.60 -3.10
N SER A 197 -3.06 8.97 -2.27
CA SER A 197 -3.03 7.52 -2.14
C SER A 197 -4.19 6.99 -1.28
N VAL A 198 -4.73 5.85 -1.66
CA VAL A 198 -5.74 5.14 -0.84
C VAL A 198 -5.15 3.91 -0.14
N ALA A 199 -3.86 3.67 -0.30
CA ALA A 199 -3.11 2.67 0.46
C ALA A 199 -1.68 3.15 0.70
N ALA A 200 -1.09 2.74 1.83
CA ALA A 200 0.28 3.12 2.17
C ALA A 200 1.31 2.36 1.32
N PRO A 201 2.44 2.99 0.94
CA PRO A 201 3.62 2.28 0.45
C PRO A 201 4.29 1.53 1.60
N THR A 202 3.79 0.31 1.90
CA THR A 202 3.96 -0.38 3.19
C THR A 202 5.40 -0.71 3.55
N ALA A 203 6.29 -0.93 2.57
CA ALA A 203 7.73 -1.11 2.84
C ALA A 203 8.36 0.11 3.53
N GLY A 204 7.80 1.30 3.30
CA GLY A 204 8.24 2.52 3.95
C GLY A 204 7.80 2.67 5.41
N LEU A 205 6.83 1.88 5.86
CA LEU A 205 6.31 1.94 7.23
C LEU A 205 7.34 1.49 8.28
N HIS A 206 8.35 0.74 7.88
CA HIS A 206 9.42 0.27 8.75
C HIS A 206 10.44 1.35 9.11
N PHE A 207 10.54 2.42 8.32
CA PHE A 207 11.52 3.47 8.56
C PHE A 207 11.13 4.36 9.73
N THR A 208 12.13 4.73 10.50
CA THR A 208 12.09 5.75 11.55
C THR A 208 13.01 6.90 11.17
N LYS A 209 12.82 8.04 11.82
CA LYS A 209 13.73 9.18 11.62
C LYS A 209 15.19 8.79 11.92
N ASP A 210 15.41 8.04 13.00
CA ASP A 210 16.74 7.59 13.42
C ASP A 210 17.42 6.72 12.34
N ILE A 211 16.66 5.84 11.65
CA ILE A 211 17.22 5.05 10.55
C ILE A 211 17.58 5.96 9.36
N LEU A 212 16.69 6.91 8.99
CA LEU A 212 16.98 7.83 7.89
C LEU A 212 18.19 8.72 8.19
N ASP A 213 18.33 9.20 9.41
CA ASP A 213 19.48 10.01 9.84
C ASP A 213 20.78 9.20 9.79
N LYS A 214 20.76 7.93 10.22
CA LYS A 214 21.91 7.01 10.11
C LYS A 214 22.26 6.71 8.65
N ILE A 215 21.27 6.43 7.78
CA ILE A 215 21.46 6.22 6.34
C ILE A 215 22.22 7.40 5.74
N LYS A 216 21.78 8.63 6.08
CA LYS A 216 22.45 9.85 5.61
C LYS A 216 23.88 9.99 6.15
N ALA A 217 24.11 9.64 7.42
CA ALA A 217 25.41 9.70 8.06
C ALA A 217 26.43 8.72 7.43
N GLU A 218 25.97 7.57 6.93
CA GLU A 218 26.78 6.58 6.20
C GLU A 218 27.01 6.93 4.72
N GLY A 219 26.71 8.16 4.28
CA GLY A 219 26.94 8.59 2.90
C GLY A 219 25.98 7.96 1.88
N ILE A 220 24.87 7.41 2.34
CA ILE A 220 23.83 6.81 1.51
C ILE A 220 22.84 7.89 1.12
N GLN A 221 22.60 8.05 -0.19
CA GLN A 221 21.71 9.06 -0.71
C GLN A 221 20.25 8.59 -0.72
N THR A 222 19.32 9.51 -0.52
CA THR A 222 17.88 9.25 -0.62
C THR A 222 17.20 10.21 -1.59
N THR A 223 16.19 9.73 -2.32
CA THR A 223 15.33 10.56 -3.16
C THR A 223 13.90 10.02 -3.15
N PHE A 224 12.96 10.81 -3.66
CA PHE A 224 11.54 10.50 -3.58
C PHE A 224 10.88 10.60 -4.95
N LEU A 225 9.96 9.70 -5.19
CA LEU A 225 8.99 9.77 -6.29
C LEU A 225 7.58 9.63 -5.70
N THR A 226 6.57 9.87 -6.51
CA THR A 226 5.17 9.70 -6.11
C THR A 226 4.52 8.61 -6.96
N LEU A 227 3.84 7.66 -6.34
CA LEU A 227 2.83 6.82 -6.96
C LEU A 227 1.63 6.78 -6.00
N HIS A 228 0.48 7.20 -6.48
CA HIS A 228 -0.76 7.10 -5.73
C HIS A 228 -1.34 5.68 -5.86
N VAL A 229 -1.23 4.92 -4.78
CA VAL A 229 -1.72 3.53 -4.74
C VAL A 229 -3.24 3.53 -4.75
N GLY A 230 -3.82 2.89 -5.77
CA GLY A 230 -5.26 2.68 -5.86
C GLY A 230 -5.76 1.48 -5.04
N ALA A 231 -7.04 1.46 -4.72
CA ALA A 231 -7.69 0.34 -4.01
C ALA A 231 -7.64 -0.97 -4.84
N GLY A 232 -7.47 -0.87 -6.15
CA GLY A 232 -7.31 -2.01 -7.07
C GLY A 232 -6.14 -2.93 -6.73
N THR A 233 -5.10 -2.41 -6.07
CA THR A 233 -3.92 -3.20 -5.64
C THR A 233 -4.29 -4.37 -4.70
N PHE A 234 -5.41 -4.27 -3.98
CA PHE A 234 -5.88 -5.34 -3.09
C PHE A 234 -6.87 -6.31 -3.75
N LEU A 235 -7.20 -6.10 -5.03
CA LEU A 235 -8.11 -6.99 -5.73
C LEU A 235 -7.38 -8.26 -6.18
N PRO A 236 -8.02 -9.44 -6.03
CA PRO A 236 -7.41 -10.68 -6.47
C PRO A 236 -7.35 -10.77 -8.00
N VAL A 237 -6.29 -11.39 -8.53
CA VAL A 237 -6.23 -11.82 -9.93
C VAL A 237 -7.30 -12.88 -10.18
N LYS A 238 -8.13 -12.69 -11.20
CA LYS A 238 -9.26 -13.58 -11.51
C LYS A 238 -9.04 -14.48 -12.74
N THR A 239 -8.02 -14.18 -13.54
CA THR A 239 -7.70 -14.91 -14.76
C THR A 239 -6.78 -16.08 -14.46
N GLU A 240 -7.05 -17.25 -15.04
CA GLU A 240 -6.18 -18.44 -14.92
C GLU A 240 -4.83 -18.21 -15.62
N ASN A 241 -4.86 -17.64 -16.82
CA ASN A 241 -3.67 -17.19 -17.53
C ASN A 241 -3.30 -15.78 -17.07
N ILE A 242 -2.13 -15.62 -16.44
CA ILE A 242 -1.70 -14.33 -15.89
C ILE A 242 -1.57 -13.23 -16.97
N HIS A 243 -1.29 -13.59 -18.22
CA HIS A 243 -1.13 -12.61 -19.32
C HIS A 243 -2.46 -11.97 -19.76
N GLU A 244 -3.60 -12.49 -19.31
CA GLU A 244 -4.93 -11.92 -19.56
C GLU A 244 -5.36 -10.94 -18.48
N HIS A 245 -4.59 -10.85 -17.38
CA HIS A 245 -4.87 -9.92 -16.31
C HIS A 245 -4.61 -8.48 -16.75
N LYS A 246 -5.57 -7.59 -16.48
CA LYS A 246 -5.43 -6.16 -16.71
C LYS A 246 -5.19 -5.45 -15.37
N MET A 247 -4.07 -4.77 -15.29
CA MET A 247 -3.74 -3.94 -14.12
C MET A 247 -4.62 -2.70 -14.07
N HIS A 248 -4.93 -2.24 -12.87
CA HIS A 248 -5.48 -0.91 -12.67
C HIS A 248 -4.40 0.13 -12.92
N THR A 249 -4.78 1.21 -13.57
CA THR A 249 -3.90 2.35 -13.81
C THR A 249 -3.67 3.12 -12.51
N GLU A 250 -2.44 3.54 -12.26
CA GLU A 250 -2.04 4.34 -11.12
C GLU A 250 -1.25 5.56 -11.57
N TYR A 251 -1.51 6.71 -10.93
CA TYR A 251 -0.81 7.97 -11.22
C TYR A 251 0.58 7.97 -10.59
N CYS A 252 1.56 8.37 -11.38
CA CYS A 252 2.96 8.49 -11.01
C CYS A 252 3.51 9.88 -11.30
N SER A 253 4.48 10.33 -10.49
CA SER A 253 5.23 11.57 -10.71
C SER A 253 6.68 11.40 -10.30
N ILE A 254 7.59 11.87 -11.15
CA ILE A 254 9.03 11.94 -10.90
C ILE A 254 9.49 13.36 -11.24
N THR A 255 10.05 14.07 -10.25
CA THR A 255 10.58 15.42 -10.51
C THR A 255 11.85 15.38 -11.35
N PRO A 256 12.20 16.48 -12.07
CA PRO A 256 13.46 16.57 -12.81
C PRO A 256 14.69 16.27 -11.95
N GLU A 257 14.73 16.78 -10.72
CA GLU A 257 15.83 16.57 -9.77
C GLU A 257 15.95 15.09 -9.37
N THR A 258 14.82 14.44 -9.12
CA THR A 258 14.80 13.01 -8.78
C THR A 258 15.29 12.16 -9.96
N ALA A 259 14.85 12.44 -11.17
CA ALA A 259 15.31 11.74 -12.38
C ALA A 259 16.81 11.93 -12.60
N GLU A 260 17.33 13.15 -12.40
CA GLU A 260 18.76 13.46 -12.51
C GLU A 260 19.58 12.67 -11.48
N ILE A 261 19.16 12.67 -10.20
CA ILE A 261 19.82 11.92 -9.13
C ILE A 261 19.88 10.42 -9.47
N ILE A 262 18.78 9.83 -9.94
CA ILE A 262 18.71 8.41 -10.29
C ILE A 262 19.62 8.11 -11.49
N ASN A 263 19.55 8.92 -12.54
CA ASN A 263 20.36 8.71 -13.74
C ASN A 263 21.85 8.87 -13.47
N LYS A 264 22.24 9.83 -12.63
CA LYS A 264 23.61 10.01 -12.18
C LYS A 264 24.10 8.80 -11.38
N ALA A 265 23.30 8.29 -10.44
CA ALA A 265 23.63 7.08 -9.68
C ALA A 265 23.88 5.88 -10.61
N LYS A 266 23.05 5.71 -11.65
CA LYS A 266 23.25 4.66 -12.66
C LYS A 266 24.54 4.83 -13.45
N GLN A 267 24.84 6.04 -13.91
CA GLN A 267 26.06 6.33 -14.65
C GLN A 267 27.32 6.06 -13.83
N GLU A 268 27.27 6.33 -12.52
CA GLU A 268 28.33 6.09 -11.57
C GLU A 268 28.42 4.62 -11.10
N GLY A 269 27.54 3.73 -11.56
CA GLY A 269 27.49 2.32 -11.15
C GLY A 269 27.11 2.11 -9.68
N ARG A 270 26.42 3.08 -9.09
CA ARG A 270 25.90 2.98 -7.72
C ARG A 270 24.64 2.12 -7.69
N ARG A 271 24.46 1.34 -6.62
CA ARG A 271 23.27 0.52 -6.46
C ARG A 271 22.04 1.40 -6.23
N ILE A 272 20.95 1.09 -6.92
CA ILE A 272 19.64 1.72 -6.73
C ILE A 272 18.73 0.74 -6.00
N ILE A 273 18.28 1.14 -4.81
CA ILE A 273 17.41 0.37 -3.93
C ILE A 273 16.00 0.95 -3.99
N ALA A 274 15.07 0.22 -4.59
CA ALA A 274 13.66 0.59 -4.57
C ALA A 274 13.03 0.22 -3.21
N VAL A 275 12.47 1.19 -2.52
CA VAL A 275 11.72 0.95 -1.29
C VAL A 275 10.24 0.83 -1.62
N GLY A 276 9.78 -0.42 -1.70
CA GLY A 276 8.43 -0.81 -2.07
C GLY A 276 8.26 -1.15 -3.56
N THR A 277 7.32 -2.06 -3.82
CA THR A 277 6.93 -2.46 -5.18
C THR A 277 6.36 -1.30 -6.00
N THR A 278 5.73 -0.33 -5.34
CA THR A 278 5.24 0.90 -5.98
C THR A 278 6.39 1.73 -6.55
N THR A 279 7.46 1.91 -5.78
CA THR A 279 8.68 2.58 -6.23
C THR A 279 9.31 1.86 -7.41
N LEU A 280 9.44 0.51 -7.32
CA LEU A 280 9.99 -0.29 -8.41
C LEU A 280 9.16 -0.14 -9.68
N ARG A 281 7.82 -0.22 -9.59
CA ARG A 281 6.94 -0.06 -10.74
C ARG A 281 7.07 1.32 -11.39
N THR A 282 7.13 2.38 -10.59
CA THR A 282 7.31 3.75 -11.10
C THR A 282 8.65 3.90 -11.82
N LEU A 283 9.75 3.40 -11.25
CA LEU A 283 11.07 3.44 -11.84
C LEU A 283 11.12 2.71 -13.19
N GLU A 284 10.57 1.51 -13.25
CA GLU A 284 10.60 0.69 -14.48
C GLU A 284 9.65 1.24 -15.54
N SER A 285 8.50 1.85 -15.17
CA SER A 285 7.58 2.51 -16.10
C SER A 285 8.16 3.77 -16.72
N SER A 286 8.94 4.54 -15.96
CA SER A 286 9.56 5.80 -16.44
C SER A 286 10.86 5.56 -17.20
N CYS A 287 11.44 4.35 -17.12
CA CYS A 287 12.72 4.05 -17.71
C CYS A 287 12.60 3.73 -19.21
N ASN A 288 13.32 4.47 -20.02
CA ASN A 288 13.44 4.21 -21.44
C ASN A 288 14.92 4.09 -21.84
N LYS A 289 15.32 2.94 -22.38
CA LYS A 289 16.71 2.63 -22.78
C LYS A 289 17.71 2.94 -21.66
N GLY A 290 17.37 2.56 -20.43
CA GLY A 290 18.23 2.74 -19.27
C GLY A 290 18.22 4.13 -18.64
N THR A 291 17.44 5.07 -19.14
CA THR A 291 17.32 6.44 -18.58
C THR A 291 15.93 6.67 -18.00
N VAL A 292 15.86 7.06 -16.74
CA VAL A 292 14.63 7.45 -16.05
C VAL A 292 14.22 8.85 -16.50
N LYS A 293 12.95 8.99 -16.91
CA LYS A 293 12.38 10.26 -17.35
C LYS A 293 11.58 10.92 -16.23
N ALA A 294 11.74 12.24 -16.10
CA ALA A 294 10.89 13.06 -15.25
C ALA A 294 9.52 13.28 -15.90
N GLY A 295 8.52 13.58 -15.08
CA GLY A 295 7.18 13.96 -15.49
C GLY A 295 6.09 13.26 -14.70
N ASP A 296 4.87 13.64 -15.04
CA ASP A 296 3.65 13.01 -14.56
C ASP A 296 3.15 12.02 -15.62
N PHE A 297 2.81 10.82 -15.20
CA PHE A 297 2.36 9.77 -16.11
C PHE A 297 1.48 8.77 -15.36
N GLU A 298 0.77 7.97 -16.13
CA GLU A 298 0.01 6.84 -15.59
C GLU A 298 0.72 5.53 -15.92
N THR A 299 0.62 4.54 -15.02
CA THR A 299 1.18 3.21 -15.22
C THR A 299 0.16 2.11 -14.91
N ASP A 300 0.03 1.19 -15.82
CA ASP A 300 -0.64 -0.11 -15.65
C ASP A 300 0.36 -1.26 -15.79
N ILE A 301 1.65 -1.00 -15.57
CA ILE A 301 2.71 -1.99 -15.75
C ILE A 301 2.45 -3.25 -14.95
N PHE A 302 2.43 -4.37 -15.63
CA PHE A 302 2.32 -5.70 -15.05
C PHE A 302 3.63 -6.44 -15.17
N ILE A 303 4.37 -6.53 -14.08
CA ILE A 303 5.69 -7.16 -14.02
C ILE A 303 5.54 -8.63 -13.65
N THR A 304 5.96 -9.52 -14.56
CA THR A 304 5.92 -10.98 -14.41
C THR A 304 7.27 -11.59 -14.76
N PRO A 305 7.55 -12.86 -14.41
CA PRO A 305 8.81 -13.52 -14.78
C PRO A 305 9.12 -13.40 -16.26
N GLY A 306 10.36 -12.99 -16.58
CA GLY A 306 10.82 -12.64 -17.92
C GLY A 306 10.89 -11.14 -18.19
N PHE A 307 10.36 -10.29 -17.30
CA PHE A 307 10.52 -8.85 -17.40
C PHE A 307 12.00 -8.44 -17.30
N LYS A 308 12.41 -7.47 -18.11
CA LYS A 308 13.78 -6.95 -18.14
C LYS A 308 13.91 -5.68 -17.35
N PHE A 309 14.32 -5.79 -16.09
CA PHE A 309 14.55 -4.64 -15.19
C PHE A 309 15.72 -3.78 -15.71
N GLN A 310 15.52 -2.47 -15.69
CA GLN A 310 16.47 -1.50 -16.22
C GLN A 310 17.05 -0.57 -15.16
N THR A 311 16.39 -0.44 -14.00
CA THR A 311 16.71 0.63 -13.04
C THR A 311 17.17 0.09 -11.69
N ALA A 312 16.32 -0.64 -10.97
CA ALA A 312 16.62 -1.04 -9.61
C ALA A 312 17.54 -2.26 -9.54
N ASP A 313 18.49 -2.25 -8.62
CA ASP A 313 19.41 -3.36 -8.31
C ASP A 313 18.95 -4.17 -7.10
N MET A 314 18.25 -3.51 -6.17
CA MET A 314 17.70 -4.13 -4.98
C MET A 314 16.28 -3.64 -4.74
N LEU A 315 15.48 -4.47 -4.08
CA LEU A 315 14.11 -4.17 -3.70
C LEU A 315 13.91 -4.49 -2.21
N LEU A 316 13.53 -3.48 -1.44
CA LEU A 316 13.03 -3.64 -0.08
C LEU A 316 11.51 -3.68 -0.12
N THR A 317 10.89 -4.76 0.35
CA THR A 317 9.43 -4.92 0.29
C THR A 317 8.89 -5.77 1.44
N ASN A 318 7.56 -5.72 1.67
CA ASN A 318 6.87 -6.65 2.57
C ASN A 318 6.63 -8.00 1.88
N PHE A 319 6.21 -9.00 2.67
CA PHE A 319 5.71 -10.26 2.12
C PHE A 319 4.30 -10.09 1.55
N HIS A 320 4.06 -10.70 0.37
CA HIS A 320 2.84 -10.53 -0.43
C HIS A 320 1.93 -11.76 -0.38
N PHE A 321 0.68 -11.58 -0.83
CA PHE A 321 -0.30 -12.66 -0.93
C PHE A 321 0.08 -13.71 -1.97
N PRO A 322 -0.30 -14.99 -1.76
CA PRO A 322 -0.32 -15.97 -2.83
C PRO A 322 -1.22 -15.49 -3.97
N LYS A 323 -0.89 -15.87 -5.21
CA LYS A 323 -1.63 -15.51 -6.43
C LYS A 323 -1.79 -14.00 -6.66
N SER A 324 -0.94 -13.16 -6.05
CA SER A 324 -0.99 -11.70 -6.23
C SER A 324 -0.04 -11.22 -7.31
N THR A 325 -0.38 -10.08 -7.94
CA THR A 325 0.49 -9.38 -8.89
C THR A 325 1.83 -8.97 -8.26
N LEU A 326 1.84 -8.70 -6.96
CA LEU A 326 3.04 -8.32 -6.22
C LEU A 326 3.97 -9.53 -5.96
N PHE A 327 3.43 -10.71 -5.71
CA PHE A 327 4.24 -11.93 -5.62
C PHE A 327 4.84 -12.28 -6.99
N MET A 328 4.09 -12.10 -8.09
CA MET A 328 4.60 -12.27 -9.46
C MET A 328 5.75 -11.31 -9.73
N LEU A 329 5.63 -10.05 -9.31
CA LEU A 329 6.67 -9.03 -9.47
C LEU A 329 7.97 -9.42 -8.77
N ILE A 330 7.92 -9.87 -7.50
CA ILE A 330 9.15 -10.27 -6.79
C ILE A 330 9.75 -11.56 -7.36
N CYS A 331 8.92 -12.49 -7.86
CA CYS A 331 9.37 -13.65 -8.61
C CYS A 331 10.11 -13.26 -9.91
N ALA A 332 9.64 -12.21 -10.59
CA ALA A 332 10.32 -11.65 -11.74
C ALA A 332 11.65 -10.98 -11.35
N PHE A 333 11.69 -10.29 -10.21
CA PHE A 333 12.86 -9.53 -9.77
C PHE A 333 13.99 -10.39 -9.23
N ALA A 334 13.67 -11.30 -8.32
CA ALA A 334 14.66 -12.05 -7.55
C ALA A 334 14.71 -13.56 -7.93
N GLY A 335 13.90 -13.98 -8.89
CA GLY A 335 13.86 -15.36 -9.36
C GLY A 335 12.68 -16.16 -8.82
N PHE A 336 12.05 -16.93 -9.69
CA PHE A 336 10.84 -17.68 -9.37
C PHE A 336 11.06 -18.75 -8.28
N LYS A 337 12.07 -19.59 -8.46
CA LYS A 337 12.40 -20.68 -7.50
C LYS A 337 12.88 -20.09 -6.17
N GLU A 338 13.73 -19.08 -6.24
CA GLU A 338 14.34 -18.41 -5.10
C GLU A 338 13.25 -17.79 -4.21
N MET A 339 12.23 -17.16 -4.81
CA MET A 339 11.15 -16.56 -4.03
C MET A 339 10.24 -17.60 -3.38
N HIS A 340 9.96 -18.71 -4.03
CA HIS A 340 9.23 -19.81 -3.39
C HIS A 340 9.98 -20.40 -2.20
N GLU A 341 11.29 -20.60 -2.31
CA GLU A 341 12.12 -21.09 -1.19
C GLU A 341 12.22 -20.07 -0.06
N LEU A 342 12.38 -18.78 -0.40
CA LEU A 342 12.40 -17.69 0.58
C LEU A 342 11.07 -17.61 1.36
N TYR A 343 9.93 -17.76 0.68
CA TYR A 343 8.62 -17.73 1.32
C TYR A 343 8.37 -18.97 2.19
N LYS A 344 8.80 -20.16 1.77
CA LYS A 344 8.79 -21.35 2.61
C LYS A 344 9.61 -21.16 3.89
N TYR A 345 10.78 -20.55 3.77
CA TYR A 345 11.62 -20.21 4.91
C TYR A 345 10.92 -19.21 5.84
N ALA A 346 10.36 -18.12 5.29
CA ALA A 346 9.66 -17.10 6.06
C ALA A 346 8.47 -17.69 6.85
N ILE A 347 7.68 -18.58 6.23
CA ILE A 347 6.55 -19.25 6.88
C ILE A 347 7.06 -20.18 8.00
N LYS A 348 8.10 -20.96 7.76
CA LYS A 348 8.73 -21.82 8.76
C LYS A 348 9.25 -21.03 9.97
N GLU A 349 9.86 -19.86 9.71
CA GLU A 349 10.38 -18.95 10.74
C GLU A 349 9.29 -18.07 11.38
N LYS A 350 8.02 -18.31 11.05
CA LYS A 350 6.84 -17.59 11.56
C LYS A 350 6.96 -16.07 11.38
N MET A 351 7.49 -15.64 10.24
CA MET A 351 7.51 -14.23 9.90
C MET A 351 6.10 -13.72 9.59
N CYS A 352 5.87 -12.45 9.84
CA CYS A 352 4.58 -11.79 9.64
C CYS A 352 4.43 -11.28 8.21
N PHE A 353 3.24 -11.38 7.65
CA PHE A 353 2.94 -11.05 6.26
C PHE A 353 2.10 -9.79 6.13
N PHE A 354 2.16 -9.15 4.96
CA PHE A 354 1.39 -8.01 4.46
C PHE A 354 1.76 -6.65 5.06
N SER A 355 0.81 -5.68 5.07
CA SER A 355 1.08 -4.25 5.32
C SER A 355 1.79 -3.96 6.64
N TYR A 356 1.40 -4.63 7.70
CA TYR A 356 1.99 -4.50 9.03
C TYR A 356 2.94 -5.65 9.38
N GLY A 357 3.21 -6.51 8.40
CA GLY A 357 4.14 -7.63 8.55
C GLY A 357 5.61 -7.23 8.47
N ASP A 358 6.44 -8.22 8.24
CA ASP A 358 7.89 -8.10 8.16
C ASP A 358 8.35 -7.69 6.74
N ALA A 359 9.62 -7.34 6.64
CA ALA A 359 10.23 -6.92 5.39
C ALA A 359 11.20 -7.96 4.82
N THR A 360 11.46 -7.87 3.52
CA THR A 360 12.54 -8.59 2.85
C THR A 360 13.35 -7.66 1.96
N LEU A 361 14.67 -7.86 1.94
CA LEU A 361 15.59 -7.18 1.04
C LEU A 361 16.04 -8.16 -0.05
N LEU A 362 15.62 -7.88 -1.26
CA LEU A 362 15.82 -8.70 -2.45
C LEU A 362 16.90 -8.12 -3.34
N TYR A 363 17.69 -8.99 -3.96
CA TYR A 363 18.66 -8.64 -4.98
C TYR A 363 18.13 -9.02 -6.36
N ARG A 364 18.33 -8.14 -7.34
CA ARG A 364 17.93 -8.43 -8.72
C ARG A 364 18.70 -9.63 -9.24
N LYS A 365 17.97 -10.62 -9.73
CA LYS A 365 18.55 -11.74 -10.45
C LYS A 365 18.86 -11.32 -11.90
N ILE A 366 20.12 -11.47 -12.30
CA ILE A 366 20.64 -11.15 -13.63
C ILE A 366 20.38 -12.33 -14.58
#